data_825bb6c863be27ab15c695d5f4a4de24
#
_entry.id   825bb6c863be27ab15c695d5f4a4de24
#
_cell.length_a   1.000
_cell.length_b   1.000
_cell.length_c   1.000
_cell.angle_alpha   90.00
_cell.angle_beta   90.00
_cell.angle_gamma   90.00
#
_symmetry.space_group_name_H-M   'P 1'
#
loop_
_entity.id
_entity.type
_entity.pdbx_description
1 polymer ?
#
loop_
_entity_poly.entity_id
_entity_poly.type
_entity_poly.pdbx_seq_one_letter_code
_entity_poly.pdbx_strand_id
1 'polypeptide(L)'
;SCLIDGLKNGKTYSFKVQARNEVGWSKDSNAVEGTPDKLPDAPTDVTASVKGNTVSVTWKAPDGNFSSVDNYEVTLSGRNAPSKQTTNSTGIDFVFDNNAISDGDSYTATVRAHNKVNWSQPSKASDAVKPWGKPDAPKISVTNDDTTGTVTVESVGNTRNAGCKAVEISGDVSASIDGCSGSYDFKIPDHDLNTREYTIKAAVVGKEKTTSDDSTVRFTPKYAVKAPESVSVKGHDDVCVVNWKENGHADG
;
A
#
# COMPACT_ATOMS: atom_id res chain seq x y z
N SER A 1 -22.21 43.64 -26.03
CA SER A 1 -22.22 42.22 -26.42
C SER A 1 -23.67 41.77 -26.65
N CYS A 2 -23.91 40.88 -27.63
CA CYS A 2 -25.19 40.29 -27.95
C CYS A 2 -25.07 38.77 -27.95
N LEU A 3 -25.98 38.06 -27.29
CA LEU A 3 -26.09 36.61 -27.36
C LEU A 3 -26.99 36.26 -28.56
N ILE A 4 -26.57 35.32 -29.38
CA ILE A 4 -27.33 34.78 -30.50
C ILE A 4 -27.58 33.31 -30.18
N ASP A 5 -28.80 32.93 -29.98
CA ASP A 5 -29.28 31.59 -29.68
C ASP A 5 -29.89 30.87 -30.88
N GLY A 6 -30.35 29.64 -30.74
CA GLY A 6 -30.98 28.85 -31.80
C GLY A 6 -30.04 28.38 -32.90
N LEU A 7 -28.71 28.55 -32.73
CA LEU A 7 -27.71 28.10 -33.69
C LEU A 7 -27.47 26.58 -33.54
N LYS A 8 -27.14 25.94 -34.68
CA LYS A 8 -26.77 24.50 -34.67
C LYS A 8 -25.30 24.33 -34.39
N ASN A 9 -24.97 23.51 -33.42
CA ASN A 9 -23.57 23.13 -33.11
C ASN A 9 -22.92 22.48 -34.36
N GLY A 10 -21.62 22.74 -34.55
CA GLY A 10 -20.80 22.25 -35.67
C GLY A 10 -21.03 22.97 -36.99
N LYS A 11 -22.01 23.89 -37.07
CA LYS A 11 -22.25 24.71 -38.29
C LYS A 11 -21.55 26.07 -38.16
N THR A 12 -20.71 26.43 -39.13
CA THR A 12 -20.09 27.76 -39.19
C THR A 12 -21.08 28.81 -39.64
N TYR A 13 -21.17 29.90 -38.92
CA TYR A 13 -21.96 31.08 -39.19
C TYR A 13 -21.08 32.29 -39.36
N SER A 14 -21.45 33.18 -40.29
CA SER A 14 -20.78 34.47 -40.53
C SER A 14 -21.60 35.58 -39.89
N PHE A 15 -20.97 36.41 -39.08
CA PHE A 15 -21.60 37.48 -38.31
C PHE A 15 -21.06 38.83 -38.79
N LYS A 16 -21.99 39.81 -38.94
CA LYS A 16 -21.70 41.22 -39.19
C LYS A 16 -22.51 42.08 -38.22
N VAL A 17 -21.99 43.22 -37.88
CA VAL A 17 -22.65 44.18 -36.97
C VAL A 17 -22.79 45.53 -37.63
N GLN A 18 -23.94 46.16 -37.44
CA GLN A 18 -24.22 47.55 -37.83
C GLN A 18 -24.55 48.37 -36.58
N ALA A 19 -24.11 49.60 -36.52
CA ALA A 19 -24.52 50.58 -35.52
C ALA A 19 -25.64 51.46 -36.09
N ARG A 20 -26.52 51.93 -35.20
CA ARG A 20 -27.62 52.84 -35.57
C ARG A 20 -27.59 54.09 -34.71
N ASN A 21 -27.83 55.24 -35.33
CA ASN A 21 -28.11 56.51 -34.66
C ASN A 21 -29.35 57.16 -35.26
N GLU A 22 -29.61 58.42 -34.93
CA GLU A 22 -30.77 59.16 -35.42
C GLU A 22 -30.75 59.42 -36.95
N VAL A 23 -29.58 59.38 -37.57
CA VAL A 23 -29.42 59.58 -39.02
C VAL A 23 -29.64 58.29 -39.81
N GLY A 24 -29.39 57.09 -39.20
CA GLY A 24 -29.58 55.82 -39.87
C GLY A 24 -28.60 54.72 -39.41
N TRP A 25 -28.51 53.67 -40.23
CA TRP A 25 -27.63 52.54 -40.02
C TRP A 25 -26.25 52.79 -40.64
N SER A 26 -25.20 52.32 -39.95
CA SER A 26 -23.86 52.26 -40.50
C SER A 26 -23.76 51.18 -41.60
N LYS A 27 -22.62 51.19 -42.32
CA LYS A 27 -22.22 50.05 -43.15
C LYS A 27 -21.96 48.84 -42.24
N ASP A 28 -22.06 47.62 -42.80
CA ASP A 28 -21.68 46.39 -42.17
C ASP A 28 -20.23 46.47 -41.68
N SER A 29 -19.96 45.87 -40.53
CA SER A 29 -18.59 45.53 -40.12
C SER A 29 -17.98 44.49 -41.06
N ASN A 30 -16.69 44.22 -40.95
CA ASN A 30 -16.11 43.04 -41.51
C ASN A 30 -16.83 41.79 -40.95
N ALA A 31 -16.96 40.77 -41.79
CA ALA A 31 -17.54 39.47 -41.36
C ALA A 31 -16.56 38.75 -40.43
N VAL A 32 -17.08 38.14 -39.35
CA VAL A 32 -16.36 37.26 -38.46
C VAL A 32 -17.10 35.93 -38.42
N GLU A 33 -16.36 34.84 -38.52
CA GLU A 33 -16.94 33.50 -38.47
C GLU A 33 -16.92 32.94 -37.04
N GLY A 34 -17.95 32.14 -36.68
CA GLY A 34 -18.05 31.44 -35.43
C GLY A 34 -18.80 30.10 -35.61
N THR A 35 -18.31 29.08 -34.99
CA THR A 35 -18.93 27.74 -35.00
C THR A 35 -19.31 27.39 -33.56
N PRO A 36 -20.63 27.34 -33.25
CA PRO A 36 -21.09 26.88 -31.97
C PRO A 36 -20.66 25.43 -31.72
N ASP A 37 -20.35 25.10 -30.47
CA ASP A 37 -19.85 23.80 -30.05
C ASP A 37 -20.49 23.38 -28.73
N LYS A 38 -20.22 22.15 -28.28
CA LYS A 38 -20.80 21.56 -27.07
C LYS A 38 -19.68 20.89 -26.24
N LEU A 39 -19.90 20.74 -24.94
CA LEU A 39 -19.04 19.94 -24.06
C LEU A 39 -18.93 18.50 -24.57
N PRO A 40 -17.81 17.81 -24.34
CA PRO A 40 -17.69 16.39 -24.62
C PRO A 40 -18.71 15.59 -23.80
N ASP A 41 -19.09 14.43 -24.26
CA ASP A 41 -19.78 13.47 -23.42
C ASP A 41 -18.84 12.92 -22.34
N ALA A 42 -19.39 12.37 -21.26
CA ALA A 42 -18.57 11.75 -20.21
C ALA A 42 -17.87 10.48 -20.74
N PRO A 43 -16.60 10.20 -20.36
CA PRO A 43 -15.96 8.92 -20.67
C PRO A 43 -16.77 7.73 -20.16
N THR A 44 -16.67 6.59 -20.87
CA THR A 44 -17.36 5.34 -20.52
C THR A 44 -16.37 4.22 -20.23
N ASP A 45 -16.85 3.09 -19.73
CA ASP A 45 -16.06 1.88 -19.47
C ASP A 45 -14.81 2.16 -18.62
N VAL A 46 -14.98 3.02 -17.61
CA VAL A 46 -13.88 3.32 -16.67
C VAL A 46 -13.60 2.09 -15.81
N THR A 47 -12.39 1.59 -15.93
CA THR A 47 -11.92 0.44 -15.15
C THR A 47 -10.67 0.81 -14.36
N ALA A 48 -10.54 0.24 -13.17
CA ALA A 48 -9.35 0.32 -12.37
C ALA A 48 -8.80 -1.09 -12.12
N SER A 49 -7.49 -1.25 -12.19
CA SER A 49 -6.79 -2.49 -11.89
C SER A 49 -5.58 -2.21 -11.00
N VAL A 50 -5.05 -3.24 -10.33
CA VAL A 50 -3.96 -3.07 -9.35
C VAL A 50 -2.83 -4.05 -9.63
N LYS A 51 -1.60 -3.51 -9.55
CA LYS A 51 -0.38 -4.30 -9.46
C LYS A 51 0.53 -3.68 -8.39
N GLY A 52 0.67 -4.36 -7.24
CA GLY A 52 1.42 -3.81 -6.12
C GLY A 52 0.79 -2.50 -5.61
N ASN A 53 1.61 -1.47 -5.49
CA ASN A 53 1.22 -0.13 -5.09
C ASN A 53 0.74 0.77 -6.24
N THR A 54 0.52 0.21 -7.44
CA THR A 54 0.09 0.94 -8.62
C THR A 54 -1.37 0.63 -8.94
N VAL A 55 -2.17 1.68 -9.10
CA VAL A 55 -3.53 1.64 -9.63
C VAL A 55 -3.51 2.16 -11.06
N SER A 56 -3.81 1.29 -12.03
CA SER A 56 -3.95 1.64 -13.45
C SER A 56 -5.42 1.89 -13.76
N VAL A 57 -5.72 3.06 -14.30
CA VAL A 57 -7.08 3.47 -14.70
C VAL A 57 -7.12 3.58 -16.22
N THR A 58 -8.12 2.94 -16.85
CA THR A 58 -8.37 3.03 -18.30
C THR A 58 -9.83 3.31 -18.57
N TRP A 59 -10.13 3.88 -19.73
CA TRP A 59 -11.48 4.27 -20.13
C TRP A 59 -11.63 4.31 -21.63
N LYS A 60 -12.87 4.37 -22.09
CA LYS A 60 -13.21 4.62 -23.50
C LYS A 60 -13.43 6.11 -23.71
N ALA A 61 -12.75 6.64 -24.73
CA ALA A 61 -12.91 8.02 -25.14
C ALA A 61 -14.37 8.32 -25.55
N PRO A 62 -14.94 9.45 -25.10
CA PRO A 62 -16.27 9.88 -25.49
C PRO A 62 -16.24 10.58 -26.85
N ASP A 63 -17.43 10.88 -27.39
CA ASP A 63 -17.58 11.84 -28.47
C ASP A 63 -17.23 13.24 -27.99
N GLY A 64 -16.41 13.93 -28.74
CA GLY A 64 -16.02 15.32 -28.47
C GLY A 64 -17.08 16.37 -28.84
N ASN A 65 -18.19 15.95 -29.50
CA ASN A 65 -19.32 16.81 -29.88
C ASN A 65 -18.91 18.04 -30.70
N PHE A 66 -18.36 17.81 -31.91
CA PHE A 66 -17.92 18.80 -32.91
C PHE A 66 -16.50 19.36 -32.74
N SER A 67 -15.87 19.23 -31.59
CA SER A 67 -14.43 19.40 -31.43
C SER A 67 -13.81 18.18 -30.77
N SER A 68 -12.55 17.92 -31.10
CA SER A 68 -11.83 16.77 -30.54
C SER A 68 -11.63 16.91 -29.03
N VAL A 69 -11.66 15.78 -28.34
CA VAL A 69 -11.18 15.68 -26.96
C VAL A 69 -9.66 15.85 -26.98
N ASP A 70 -9.15 16.78 -26.17
CA ASP A 70 -7.73 17.14 -26.08
C ASP A 70 -7.08 16.69 -24.77
N ASN A 71 -7.86 16.47 -23.72
CA ASN A 71 -7.36 16.10 -22.40
C ASN A 71 -8.40 15.34 -21.57
N TYR A 72 -7.91 14.61 -20.56
CA TYR A 72 -8.73 13.94 -19.55
C TYR A 72 -8.22 14.31 -18.15
N GLU A 73 -9.14 14.44 -17.19
CA GLU A 73 -8.83 14.55 -15.79
C GLU A 73 -9.33 13.30 -15.07
N VAL A 74 -8.44 12.63 -14.35
CA VAL A 74 -8.73 11.41 -13.59
C VAL A 74 -8.63 11.70 -12.10
N THR A 75 -9.65 11.31 -11.37
CA THR A 75 -9.73 11.49 -9.92
C THR A 75 -9.90 10.13 -9.25
N LEU A 76 -8.99 9.80 -8.33
CA LEU A 76 -9.18 8.69 -7.40
C LEU A 76 -9.92 9.17 -6.15
N SER A 77 -10.85 8.36 -5.67
CA SER A 77 -11.60 8.59 -4.43
C SER A 77 -11.30 7.46 -3.45
N GLY A 78 -10.89 7.80 -2.24
CA GLY A 78 -10.49 6.90 -1.17
C GLY A 78 -9.72 7.64 -0.09
N ARG A 79 -9.31 6.95 0.98
CA ARG A 79 -8.53 7.54 2.06
C ARG A 79 -7.14 7.96 1.54
N ASN A 80 -6.71 9.19 1.83
CA ASN A 80 -5.43 9.73 1.36
C ASN A 80 -5.18 9.52 -0.15
N ALA A 81 -6.24 9.59 -0.97
CA ALA A 81 -6.12 9.44 -2.41
C ALA A 81 -5.12 10.46 -2.99
N PRO A 82 -4.29 10.07 -3.97
CA PRO A 82 -3.42 10.99 -4.67
C PRO A 82 -4.22 12.13 -5.32
N SER A 83 -3.56 13.26 -5.54
CA SER A 83 -4.15 14.38 -6.27
C SER A 83 -4.61 13.92 -7.65
N LYS A 84 -5.71 14.53 -8.13
CA LYS A 84 -6.19 14.31 -9.50
C LYS A 84 -5.08 14.60 -10.51
N GLN A 85 -5.06 13.83 -11.60
CA GLN A 85 -4.07 13.95 -12.67
C GLN A 85 -4.75 14.19 -14.02
N THR A 86 -4.03 14.80 -14.94
CA THR A 86 -4.48 15.03 -16.32
C THR A 86 -3.60 14.29 -17.31
N THR A 87 -4.19 13.83 -18.41
CA THR A 87 -3.49 13.11 -19.49
C THR A 87 -4.25 13.27 -20.81
N ASN A 88 -3.53 13.17 -21.94
CA ASN A 88 -4.11 13.10 -23.28
C ASN A 88 -4.32 11.65 -23.77
N SER A 89 -3.96 10.66 -22.97
CA SER A 89 -4.17 9.23 -23.24
C SER A 89 -5.47 8.74 -22.60
N THR A 90 -5.94 7.57 -22.99
CA THR A 90 -7.11 6.89 -22.41
C THR A 90 -6.72 5.93 -21.27
N GLY A 91 -5.60 6.17 -20.61
CA GLY A 91 -5.11 5.44 -19.46
C GLY A 91 -4.06 6.21 -18.70
N ILE A 92 -3.97 5.96 -17.38
CA ILE A 92 -3.00 6.58 -16.49
C ILE A 92 -2.75 5.69 -15.28
N ASP A 93 -1.54 5.76 -14.74
CA ASP A 93 -1.13 5.03 -13.54
C ASP A 93 -0.98 5.99 -12.36
N PHE A 94 -1.51 5.58 -11.21
CA PHE A 94 -1.28 6.21 -9.91
C PHE A 94 -0.40 5.30 -9.07
N VAL A 95 0.81 5.75 -8.76
CA VAL A 95 1.74 5.02 -7.90
C VAL A 95 1.64 5.58 -6.49
N PHE A 96 1.31 4.72 -5.53
CA PHE A 96 1.20 5.08 -4.13
C PHE A 96 2.55 4.96 -3.42
N ASP A 97 2.84 5.89 -2.52
CA ASP A 97 3.89 5.66 -1.53
C ASP A 97 3.51 4.49 -0.63
N ASN A 98 4.47 3.61 -0.33
CA ASN A 98 4.22 2.43 0.49
C ASN A 98 3.59 2.78 1.85
N ASN A 99 4.03 3.87 2.48
CA ASN A 99 3.53 4.33 3.78
C ASN A 99 2.15 5.00 3.71
N ALA A 100 1.69 5.37 2.51
CA ALA A 100 0.35 5.91 2.31
C ALA A 100 -0.74 4.83 2.27
N ILE A 101 -0.35 3.56 2.07
CA ILE A 101 -1.28 2.42 2.02
C ILE A 101 -1.46 1.85 3.42
N SER A 102 -2.70 1.62 3.82
CA SER A 102 -3.06 0.91 5.06
C SER A 102 -4.04 -0.22 4.78
N ASP A 103 -4.10 -1.16 5.70
CA ASP A 103 -5.04 -2.26 5.62
C ASP A 103 -6.48 -1.74 5.55
N GLY A 104 -7.24 -2.27 4.61
CA GLY A 104 -8.61 -1.87 4.33
C GLY A 104 -8.78 -0.73 3.32
N ASP A 105 -7.70 -0.02 2.93
CA ASP A 105 -7.80 1.04 1.92
C ASP A 105 -8.32 0.51 0.58
N SER A 106 -9.25 1.24 0.01
CA SER A 106 -9.79 0.97 -1.33
C SER A 106 -10.10 2.26 -2.07
N TYR A 107 -10.03 2.21 -3.40
CA TYR A 107 -10.15 3.38 -4.27
C TYR A 107 -11.05 3.09 -5.45
N THR A 108 -11.81 4.10 -5.86
CA THR A 108 -12.56 4.13 -7.12
C THR A 108 -12.04 5.26 -7.99
N ALA A 109 -12.21 5.16 -9.31
CA ALA A 109 -11.78 6.17 -10.26
C ALA A 109 -12.96 6.78 -11.00
N THR A 110 -12.91 8.10 -11.24
CA THR A 110 -13.78 8.82 -12.17
C THR A 110 -12.96 9.62 -13.16
N VAL A 111 -13.48 9.80 -14.37
CA VAL A 111 -12.79 10.50 -15.46
C VAL A 111 -13.72 11.50 -16.09
N ARG A 112 -13.21 12.69 -16.45
CA ARG A 112 -13.90 13.64 -17.31
C ARG A 112 -13.02 14.03 -18.48
N ALA A 113 -13.63 14.32 -19.61
CA ALA A 113 -12.98 14.71 -20.86
C ALA A 113 -13.06 16.22 -21.05
N HIS A 114 -12.06 16.79 -21.75
CA HIS A 114 -11.99 18.20 -22.11
C HIS A 114 -11.97 18.37 -23.63
N ASN A 115 -12.61 19.40 -24.11
CA ASN A 115 -12.47 19.92 -25.47
C ASN A 115 -12.31 21.45 -25.42
N LYS A 116 -12.26 22.13 -26.55
CA LYS A 116 -12.11 23.60 -26.63
C LYS A 116 -13.21 24.38 -25.88
N VAL A 117 -14.35 23.76 -25.56
CA VAL A 117 -15.46 24.41 -24.82
C VAL A 117 -15.21 24.36 -23.32
N ASN A 118 -15.02 23.18 -22.76
CA ASN A 118 -14.68 22.94 -21.36
C ASN A 118 -14.70 21.43 -21.04
N TRP A 119 -14.71 21.09 -19.74
CA TRP A 119 -14.79 19.73 -19.19
C TRP A 119 -16.20 19.14 -19.27
N SER A 120 -16.28 17.84 -19.58
CA SER A 120 -17.51 17.04 -19.48
C SER A 120 -17.98 16.87 -18.03
N GLN A 121 -19.16 16.28 -17.86
CA GLN A 121 -19.53 15.69 -16.57
C GLN A 121 -18.58 14.52 -16.26
N PRO A 122 -18.36 14.19 -14.97
CA PRO A 122 -17.61 12.99 -14.60
C PRO A 122 -18.31 11.72 -15.10
N SER A 123 -17.52 10.71 -15.40
CA SER A 123 -17.98 9.35 -15.68
C SER A 123 -18.67 8.69 -14.48
N LYS A 124 -19.25 7.52 -14.69
CA LYS A 124 -19.51 6.59 -13.59
C LYS A 124 -18.19 6.18 -12.96
N ALA A 125 -18.21 5.90 -11.65
CA ALA A 125 -17.03 5.40 -10.94
C ALA A 125 -16.71 3.96 -11.40
N SER A 126 -15.42 3.62 -11.40
CA SER A 126 -14.95 2.24 -11.55
C SER A 126 -15.37 1.38 -10.36
N ASP A 127 -15.24 0.07 -10.48
CA ASP A 127 -15.20 -0.82 -9.33
C ASP A 127 -14.07 -0.43 -8.37
N ALA A 128 -14.25 -0.77 -7.09
CA ALA A 128 -13.27 -0.46 -6.06
C ALA A 128 -12.07 -1.41 -6.14
N VAL A 129 -10.88 -0.86 -6.05
CA VAL A 129 -9.61 -1.60 -6.06
C VAL A 129 -8.79 -1.33 -4.82
N LYS A 130 -7.96 -2.30 -4.42
CA LYS A 130 -7.13 -2.23 -3.21
C LYS A 130 -5.65 -2.38 -3.59
N PRO A 131 -4.89 -1.29 -3.78
CA PRO A 131 -3.45 -1.36 -3.93
C PRO A 131 -2.83 -1.96 -2.67
N TRP A 132 -1.71 -2.66 -2.82
CA TRP A 132 -0.97 -3.22 -1.70
C TRP A 132 0.49 -2.83 -1.76
N GLY A 133 1.09 -2.75 -0.59
CA GLY A 133 2.49 -2.38 -0.42
C GLY A 133 3.27 -3.43 0.35
N LYS A 134 4.52 -3.10 0.66
CA LYS A 134 5.42 -3.91 1.47
C LYS A 134 4.94 -3.88 2.93
N PRO A 135 4.69 -5.04 3.57
CA PRO A 135 4.28 -5.11 4.97
C PRO A 135 5.33 -4.51 5.93
N ASP A 136 4.92 -4.16 7.14
CA ASP A 136 5.86 -3.87 8.23
C ASP A 136 6.61 -5.13 8.65
N ALA A 137 7.84 -4.97 9.14
CA ALA A 137 8.59 -6.06 9.74
C ALA A 137 7.87 -6.63 10.97
N PRO A 138 7.89 -7.95 11.19
CA PRO A 138 7.25 -8.55 12.35
C PRO A 138 8.03 -8.21 13.63
N LYS A 139 7.36 -8.19 14.77
CA LYS A 139 8.01 -8.19 16.06
C LYS A 139 8.14 -9.62 16.55
N ILE A 140 9.37 -10.06 16.82
CA ILE A 140 9.68 -11.39 17.30
C ILE A 140 10.42 -11.35 18.64
N SER A 141 10.26 -12.39 19.43
CA SER A 141 11.08 -12.68 20.59
C SER A 141 11.68 -14.08 20.48
N VAL A 142 12.78 -14.30 21.20
CA VAL A 142 13.47 -15.59 21.24
C VAL A 142 13.74 -15.93 22.71
N THR A 143 13.37 -17.13 23.10
CA THR A 143 13.65 -17.70 24.43
C THR A 143 14.26 -19.09 24.27
N ASN A 144 14.81 -19.63 25.32
CA ASN A 144 15.19 -21.05 25.36
C ASN A 144 14.86 -21.70 26.69
N ASP A 145 14.59 -23.00 26.63
CA ASP A 145 14.55 -23.91 27.76
C ASP A 145 15.58 -25.01 27.50
N ASP A 146 16.66 -25.00 28.27
CA ASP A 146 17.85 -25.84 28.02
C ASP A 146 18.25 -25.83 26.53
N THR A 147 18.20 -26.98 25.88
CA THR A 147 18.62 -27.19 24.47
C THR A 147 17.53 -26.94 23.45
N THR A 148 16.40 -26.37 23.85
CA THR A 148 15.31 -25.99 22.93
C THR A 148 15.17 -24.48 22.91
N GLY A 149 15.40 -23.88 21.75
CA GLY A 149 15.11 -22.46 21.49
C GLY A 149 13.71 -22.31 20.89
N THR A 150 13.00 -21.26 21.25
CA THR A 150 11.66 -20.94 20.72
C THR A 150 11.65 -19.53 20.15
N VAL A 151 11.38 -19.39 18.86
CA VAL A 151 11.08 -18.11 18.21
C VAL A 151 9.59 -17.88 18.25
N THR A 152 9.14 -16.73 18.75
CA THR A 152 7.72 -16.35 18.81
C THR A 152 7.47 -15.08 18.03
N VAL A 153 6.45 -15.09 17.17
CA VAL A 153 5.92 -13.89 16.50
C VAL A 153 4.97 -13.18 17.45
N GLU A 154 5.37 -12.04 18.00
CA GLU A 154 4.58 -11.28 18.96
C GLU A 154 3.51 -10.42 18.27
N SER A 155 3.87 -9.83 17.13
CA SER A 155 2.94 -9.02 16.33
C SER A 155 3.46 -8.80 14.92
N VAL A 156 2.52 -8.57 14.01
CA VAL A 156 2.75 -8.03 12.67
C VAL A 156 2.04 -6.67 12.61
N GLY A 157 2.74 -5.65 12.16
CA GLY A 157 2.19 -4.29 11.99
C GLY A 157 1.23 -4.18 10.81
N ASN A 158 1.23 -3.02 10.16
CA ASN A 158 0.41 -2.77 8.98
C ASN A 158 0.88 -3.65 7.81
N THR A 159 -0.01 -4.49 7.27
CA THR A 159 0.30 -5.35 6.12
C THR A 159 0.10 -4.64 4.78
N ARG A 160 -0.41 -3.41 4.79
CA ARG A 160 -0.65 -2.57 3.60
C ARG A 160 -1.41 -3.28 2.50
N ASN A 161 -2.53 -3.93 2.87
CA ASN A 161 -3.36 -4.76 1.98
C ASN A 161 -2.64 -5.98 1.35
N ALA A 162 -1.35 -6.19 1.61
CA ALA A 162 -0.66 -7.40 1.17
C ALA A 162 -1.09 -8.64 1.97
N GLY A 163 -1.63 -8.41 3.16
CA GLY A 163 -1.92 -9.47 4.12
C GLY A 163 -0.64 -10.12 4.65
N CYS A 164 -0.81 -11.17 5.43
CA CYS A 164 0.29 -11.98 5.94
C CYS A 164 -0.07 -13.45 5.71
N LYS A 165 0.71 -14.13 4.90
CA LYS A 165 0.56 -15.56 4.63
C LYS A 165 1.42 -16.38 5.57
N ALA A 166 2.65 -15.90 5.80
CA ALA A 166 3.62 -16.55 6.67
C ALA A 166 4.60 -15.52 7.23
N VAL A 167 5.32 -15.92 8.27
CA VAL A 167 6.53 -15.26 8.73
C VAL A 167 7.71 -16.20 8.47
N GLU A 168 8.61 -15.79 7.58
CA GLU A 168 9.82 -16.53 7.26
C GLU A 168 10.92 -16.21 8.27
N ILE A 169 11.49 -17.25 8.86
CA ILE A 169 12.62 -17.18 9.79
C ILE A 169 13.90 -17.55 9.05
N SER A 170 14.96 -16.78 9.27
CA SER A 170 16.26 -16.97 8.63
C SER A 170 17.41 -16.58 9.58
N GLY A 171 18.65 -16.75 9.11
CA GLY A 171 19.85 -16.55 9.93
C GLY A 171 20.42 -17.88 10.43
N ASP A 172 20.71 -18.01 11.73
CA ASP A 172 21.18 -19.28 12.32
C ASP A 172 20.08 -20.36 12.39
N VAL A 173 18.81 -19.97 12.22
CA VAL A 173 17.64 -20.84 12.16
C VAL A 173 16.88 -20.53 10.89
N SER A 174 16.35 -21.56 10.22
CA SER A 174 15.48 -21.40 9.04
C SER A 174 14.17 -22.15 9.26
N ALA A 175 13.05 -21.42 9.14
CA ALA A 175 11.71 -21.95 9.29
C ALA A 175 10.67 -21.05 8.62
N SER A 176 9.44 -21.56 8.49
CA SER A 176 8.28 -20.77 8.11
C SER A 176 7.18 -20.98 9.13
N ILE A 177 6.61 -19.89 9.63
CA ILE A 177 5.45 -19.90 10.52
C ILE A 177 4.24 -19.46 9.69
N ASP A 178 3.30 -20.36 9.45
CA ASP A 178 2.10 -20.06 8.68
C ASP A 178 1.22 -19.01 9.40
N GLY A 179 0.78 -18.01 8.64
CA GLY A 179 0.02 -16.89 9.18
C GLY A 179 0.89 -15.82 9.84
N CYS A 180 0.27 -15.01 10.70
CA CYS A 180 0.87 -13.81 11.31
C CYS A 180 1.20 -13.96 12.79
N SER A 181 1.04 -15.13 13.34
CA SER A 181 1.26 -15.43 14.76
C SER A 181 1.62 -16.89 14.93
N GLY A 182 2.35 -17.19 15.98
CA GLY A 182 2.78 -18.55 16.30
C GLY A 182 4.21 -18.58 16.78
N SER A 183 4.71 -19.78 16.99
CA SER A 183 6.08 -20.02 17.41
C SER A 183 6.69 -21.18 16.64
N TYR A 184 8.02 -21.24 16.66
CA TYR A 184 8.81 -22.31 16.08
C TYR A 184 9.91 -22.71 17.05
N ASP A 185 9.98 -24.02 17.35
CA ASP A 185 11.00 -24.58 18.23
C ASP A 185 12.18 -25.14 17.41
N PHE A 186 13.39 -24.89 17.87
CA PHE A 186 14.63 -25.36 17.24
C PHE A 186 15.60 -25.93 18.27
N LYS A 187 16.48 -26.81 17.83
CA LYS A 187 17.50 -27.43 18.68
C LYS A 187 18.70 -26.51 18.85
N ILE A 188 19.17 -26.38 20.10
CA ILE A 188 20.42 -25.72 20.47
C ILE A 188 21.39 -26.81 20.92
N PRO A 189 22.57 -26.96 20.27
CA PRO A 189 23.61 -27.88 20.76
C PRO A 189 24.11 -27.48 22.16
N ASP A 190 24.35 -28.45 23.03
CA ASP A 190 24.81 -28.20 24.41
C ASP A 190 26.03 -27.30 24.49
N HIS A 191 27.01 -27.47 23.56
CA HIS A 191 28.22 -26.67 23.52
C HIS A 191 28.01 -25.20 23.10
N ASP A 192 26.83 -24.86 22.56
CA ASP A 192 26.49 -23.48 22.21
C ASP A 192 25.84 -22.71 23.37
N LEU A 193 25.42 -23.42 24.43
CA LEU A 193 24.83 -22.79 25.62
C LEU A 193 25.89 -21.92 26.33
N ASN A 194 25.53 -20.70 26.70
CA ASN A 194 26.36 -19.64 27.27
C ASN A 194 27.57 -19.18 26.42
N THR A 195 27.79 -19.76 25.24
CA THR A 195 29.02 -19.54 24.45
C THR A 195 28.76 -18.90 23.09
N ARG A 196 27.68 -19.26 22.42
CA ARG A 196 27.36 -18.78 21.06
C ARG A 196 26.21 -17.78 21.04
N GLU A 197 26.40 -16.66 20.36
CA GLU A 197 25.32 -15.74 20.02
C GLU A 197 24.63 -16.21 18.73
N TYR A 198 23.33 -16.40 18.80
CA TYR A 198 22.46 -16.67 17.66
C TYR A 198 21.89 -15.38 17.08
N THR A 199 21.89 -15.26 15.75
CA THR A 199 21.22 -14.19 15.02
C THR A 199 20.04 -14.77 14.29
N ILE A 200 18.84 -14.36 14.68
CA ILE A 200 17.57 -14.79 14.08
C ILE A 200 16.90 -13.60 13.43
N LYS A 201 16.52 -13.76 12.18
CA LYS A 201 15.81 -12.77 11.38
C LYS A 201 14.41 -13.26 11.05
N ALA A 202 13.47 -12.35 10.90
CA ALA A 202 12.11 -12.67 10.50
C ALA A 202 11.55 -11.62 9.54
N ALA A 203 10.85 -12.09 8.51
CA ALA A 203 10.16 -11.25 7.54
C ALA A 203 8.74 -11.74 7.29
N VAL A 204 7.78 -10.81 7.15
CA VAL A 204 6.39 -11.11 6.75
C VAL A 204 6.37 -11.38 5.25
N VAL A 205 5.70 -12.46 4.84
CA VAL A 205 5.40 -12.78 3.44
C VAL A 205 3.92 -12.56 3.17
N GLY A 206 3.61 -11.63 2.30
CA GLY A 206 2.26 -11.25 1.91
C GLY A 206 1.86 -11.72 0.51
N LYS A 207 0.95 -10.94 -0.11
CA LYS A 207 0.41 -11.16 -1.45
C LYS A 207 1.53 -11.11 -2.49
N GLU A 208 1.45 -12.01 -3.48
CA GLU A 208 2.43 -12.11 -4.58
C GLU A 208 3.90 -12.21 -4.10
N LYS A 209 4.10 -12.85 -2.94
CA LYS A 209 5.42 -12.99 -2.30
C LYS A 209 6.08 -11.64 -1.93
N THR A 210 5.29 -10.59 -1.75
CA THR A 210 5.79 -9.33 -1.21
C THR A 210 6.30 -9.57 0.21
N THR A 211 7.57 -9.22 0.49
CA THR A 211 8.19 -9.43 1.79
C THR A 211 8.44 -8.10 2.51
N SER A 212 8.30 -8.11 3.83
CA SER A 212 8.74 -7.00 4.69
C SER A 212 10.27 -6.85 4.73
N ASP A 213 10.76 -5.81 5.39
CA ASP A 213 12.13 -5.83 5.90
C ASP A 213 12.26 -6.87 7.01
N ASP A 214 13.50 -7.31 7.28
CA ASP A 214 13.78 -8.22 8.38
C ASP A 214 13.68 -7.48 9.71
N SER A 215 13.05 -8.10 10.70
CA SER A 215 13.39 -7.87 12.09
C SER A 215 14.53 -8.81 12.50
N THR A 216 15.38 -8.36 13.41
CA THR A 216 16.54 -9.16 13.84
C THR A 216 16.59 -9.19 15.36
N VAL A 217 16.74 -10.40 15.90
CA VAL A 217 17.00 -10.65 17.33
C VAL A 217 18.30 -11.42 17.46
N ARG A 218 19.13 -10.99 18.41
CA ARG A 218 20.34 -11.68 18.81
C ARG A 218 20.15 -12.17 20.24
N PHE A 219 20.52 -13.41 20.50
CA PHE A 219 20.44 -13.96 21.84
C PHE A 219 21.52 -15.02 22.07
N THR A 220 21.99 -15.12 23.31
CA THR A 220 22.87 -16.20 23.76
C THR A 220 22.05 -17.12 24.65
N PRO A 221 21.83 -18.39 24.24
CA PRO A 221 21.05 -19.32 25.03
C PRO A 221 21.73 -19.60 26.38
N LYS A 222 20.92 -19.80 27.41
CA LYS A 222 21.39 -20.02 28.78
C LYS A 222 21.01 -21.40 29.25
N TYR A 223 21.87 -21.98 30.11
CA TYR A 223 21.45 -23.14 30.88
C TYR A 223 20.32 -22.80 31.83
N ALA A 224 19.35 -23.67 31.94
CA ALA A 224 18.38 -23.59 33.03
C ALA A 224 19.08 -23.98 34.35
N VAL A 225 18.91 -23.14 35.35
CA VAL A 225 19.40 -23.44 36.69
C VAL A 225 18.54 -24.52 37.30
N LYS A 226 19.10 -25.70 37.49
CA LYS A 226 18.40 -26.84 38.14
C LYS A 226 18.68 -26.87 39.61
N ALA A 227 17.70 -27.30 40.39
CA ALA A 227 17.90 -27.55 41.81
C ALA A 227 18.98 -28.66 42.03
N PRO A 228 19.78 -28.60 43.08
CA PRO A 228 20.75 -29.65 43.38
C PRO A 228 20.12 -31.02 43.46
N GLU A 229 20.76 -32.06 42.92
CA GLU A 229 20.22 -33.43 42.89
C GLU A 229 20.09 -34.05 44.29
N SER A 230 20.95 -33.69 45.21
CA SER A 230 20.89 -34.20 46.57
C SER A 230 21.39 -33.14 47.55
N VAL A 231 20.69 -33.01 48.66
CA VAL A 231 21.08 -32.16 49.77
C VAL A 231 21.16 -33.07 51.02
N SER A 232 22.29 -33.05 51.70
CA SER A 232 22.47 -33.76 52.96
C SER A 232 23.05 -32.84 54.03
N VAL A 233 22.60 -33.02 55.25
CA VAL A 233 23.03 -32.22 56.40
C VAL A 233 23.67 -33.14 57.43
N LYS A 234 24.87 -32.80 57.89
CA LYS A 234 25.51 -33.43 59.05
C LYS A 234 25.71 -32.39 60.14
N GLY A 235 25.20 -32.66 61.31
CA GLY A 235 25.37 -31.82 62.51
C GLY A 235 26.45 -32.37 63.40
N HIS A 236 27.32 -31.51 63.97
CA HIS A 236 28.30 -31.81 65.02
C HIS A 236 28.59 -30.52 65.79
N ASP A 237 28.43 -30.55 67.13
CA ASP A 237 28.77 -29.48 68.05
C ASP A 237 28.36 -28.07 67.60
N ASP A 238 27.08 -27.78 67.62
CA ASP A 238 26.48 -26.49 67.22
C ASP A 238 26.74 -26.03 65.75
N VAL A 239 27.30 -26.91 64.89
CA VAL A 239 27.55 -26.65 63.47
C VAL A 239 26.80 -27.68 62.61
N CYS A 240 26.14 -27.17 61.56
CA CYS A 240 25.59 -28.01 60.48
C CYS A 240 26.41 -27.81 59.19
N VAL A 241 26.88 -28.92 58.64
CA VAL A 241 27.49 -28.94 57.30
C VAL A 241 26.45 -29.42 56.30
N VAL A 242 26.11 -28.53 55.39
CA VAL A 242 25.17 -28.83 54.29
C VAL A 242 25.99 -29.22 53.07
N ASN A 243 25.83 -30.44 52.59
CA ASN A 243 26.45 -30.89 51.34
C ASN A 243 25.36 -31.06 50.31
N TRP A 244 25.65 -30.66 49.08
CA TRP A 244 24.78 -30.90 47.93
C TRP A 244 25.60 -31.38 46.75
N LYS A 245 24.96 -32.07 45.83
CA LYS A 245 25.50 -32.45 44.54
C LYS A 245 24.91 -31.54 43.48
N GLU A 246 25.74 -30.85 42.75
CA GLU A 246 25.27 -30.03 41.64
C GLU A 246 24.72 -30.88 40.52
N ASN A 247 23.64 -30.41 39.93
CA ASN A 247 22.93 -31.10 38.86
C ASN A 247 23.52 -30.66 37.53
N GLY A 248 24.64 -31.22 37.16
CA GLY A 248 25.20 -31.43 35.82
C GLY A 248 25.25 -30.28 34.84
N HIS A 249 25.45 -29.04 35.26
CA HIS A 249 25.94 -27.93 34.43
C HIS A 249 26.58 -26.89 35.36
N ALA A 250 27.64 -27.29 36.06
CA ALA A 250 28.49 -26.34 36.74
C ALA A 250 29.30 -25.60 35.70
N ASP A 251 29.28 -24.31 35.79
CA ASP A 251 30.10 -23.41 34.98
C ASP A 251 31.57 -23.81 35.12
N GLY A 252 32.22 -23.98 33.95
CA GLY A 252 33.66 -23.98 33.90
C GLY A 252 34.18 -22.57 33.99
#